data_793b9de3fcac909a274b32c530d9d08e
#
_entry.id   793b9de3fcac909a274b32c530d9d08e
#
_cell.length_a   1.000
_cell.length_b   1.000
_cell.length_c   1.000
_cell.angle_alpha   90.00
_cell.angle_beta   90.00
_cell.angle_gamma   90.00
#
_symmetry.space_group_name_H-M   'P 1'
#
loop_
_entity.id
_entity.type
_entity.pdbx_description
1 polymer ?
#
loop_
_entity_poly.entity_id
_entity_poly.type
_entity_poly.pdbx_seq_one_letter_code
_entity_poly.pdbx_strand_id
1 'polypeptide(L)'
;MLESLLPRILSNDIQYRLIAFEGKQDLEKQLERRIRGYQNSLARFVILRDLDSHPDCRAVKKNLLGICRLSGKIQFCLVRIACTELETFYLADLAAVGMALQMSRLASHQNNRKFRSPDAIGNPSKELKLITGNRYQKVAGSREIGKYLQLDNARSASFRNLVTGVRRMETELLAIPV
;
A
#
# COMPACT_ATOMS: atom_id res chain seq x y z
N MET A 1 -4.71 -3.42 6.27
CA MET A 1 -4.89 -2.12 5.59
C MET A 1 -5.64 -2.27 4.28
N LEU A 2 -5.12 -2.94 3.26
CA LEU A 2 -5.76 -3.06 1.93
C LEU A 2 -7.19 -3.62 2.01
N GLU A 3 -7.47 -4.57 2.87
CA GLU A 3 -8.79 -5.15 3.10
C GLU A 3 -9.87 -4.11 3.44
N SER A 4 -9.49 -3.04 4.15
CA SER A 4 -10.39 -1.95 4.53
C SER A 4 -10.31 -0.74 3.59
N LEU A 5 -9.21 -0.62 2.83
CA LEU A 5 -8.96 0.50 1.92
C LEU A 5 -9.57 0.26 0.53
N LEU A 6 -9.39 -0.95 -0.03
CA LEU A 6 -9.84 -1.25 -1.40
C LEU A 6 -11.33 -1.05 -1.63
N PRO A 7 -12.25 -1.46 -0.70
CA PRO A 7 -13.68 -1.19 -0.86
C PRO A 7 -14.06 0.29 -0.93
N ARG A 8 -13.16 1.17 -0.52
CA ARG A 8 -13.36 2.64 -0.57
C ARG A 8 -12.79 3.27 -1.84
N ILE A 9 -11.97 2.51 -2.58
CA ILE A 9 -11.34 2.96 -3.83
C ILE A 9 -12.08 2.38 -5.03
N LEU A 10 -12.42 1.09 -4.97
CA LEU A 10 -12.98 0.32 -6.07
C LEU A 10 -14.51 0.37 -6.06
N SER A 11 -15.12 0.38 -7.24
CA SER A 11 -16.56 0.19 -7.41
C SER A 11 -16.99 -1.24 -7.04
N ASN A 12 -18.29 -1.43 -6.80
CA ASN A 12 -18.85 -2.73 -6.45
C ASN A 12 -18.76 -3.75 -7.60
N ASP A 13 -18.52 -3.30 -8.82
CA ASP A 13 -18.36 -4.16 -10.00
C ASP A 13 -16.99 -4.84 -10.06
N ILE A 14 -16.04 -4.37 -9.23
CA ILE A 14 -14.68 -4.90 -9.19
C ILE A 14 -14.53 -5.88 -8.03
N GLN A 15 -14.32 -7.14 -8.37
CA GLN A 15 -13.91 -8.14 -7.40
C GLN A 15 -12.39 -8.09 -7.19
N TYR A 16 -11.95 -8.18 -5.95
CA TYR A 16 -10.52 -8.23 -5.63
C TYR A 16 -10.18 -9.40 -4.71
N ARG A 17 -8.95 -9.88 -4.82
CA ARG A 17 -8.39 -10.91 -3.95
C ARG A 17 -7.06 -10.44 -3.38
N LEU A 18 -6.91 -10.53 -2.06
CA LEU A 18 -5.66 -10.24 -1.38
C LEU A 18 -4.86 -11.53 -1.18
N ILE A 19 -3.59 -11.48 -1.52
CA ILE A 19 -2.63 -12.57 -1.32
C ILE A 19 -1.49 -12.03 -0.49
N ALA A 20 -1.33 -12.53 0.72
CA ALA A 20 -0.21 -12.22 1.59
C ALA A 20 0.95 -13.18 1.33
N PHE A 21 2.17 -12.67 1.45
CA PHE A 21 3.41 -13.43 1.36
C PHE A 21 4.16 -13.37 2.70
N GLU A 22 4.98 -14.37 2.99
CA GLU A 22 5.80 -14.46 4.20
C GLU A 22 7.04 -13.54 4.16
N GLY A 23 6.94 -12.42 3.45
CA GLY A 23 7.97 -11.43 3.30
C GLY A 23 8.45 -11.28 1.86
N LYS A 24 9.48 -10.43 1.70
CA LYS A 24 9.97 -10.02 0.36
C LYS A 24 10.54 -11.15 -0.48
N GLN A 25 11.25 -12.08 0.15
CA GLN A 25 11.86 -13.21 -0.57
C GLN A 25 10.79 -14.18 -1.07
N ASP A 26 9.77 -14.45 -0.26
CA ASP A 26 8.65 -15.30 -0.64
C ASP A 26 7.82 -14.66 -1.77
N LEU A 27 7.56 -13.34 -1.67
CA LEU A 27 6.94 -12.59 -2.77
C LEU A 27 7.74 -12.75 -4.08
N GLU A 28 9.03 -12.46 -4.08
CA GLU A 28 9.87 -12.51 -5.29
C GLU A 28 9.93 -13.92 -5.89
N LYS A 29 10.00 -14.94 -5.04
CA LYS A 29 10.05 -16.35 -5.46
C LYS A 29 8.75 -16.84 -6.08
N GLN A 30 7.60 -16.39 -5.59
CA GLN A 30 6.30 -16.90 -6.02
C GLN A 30 5.60 -16.04 -7.08
N LEU A 31 5.96 -14.74 -7.19
CA LEU A 31 5.21 -13.73 -7.95
C LEU A 31 5.01 -14.14 -9.41
N GLU A 32 6.07 -14.53 -10.11
CA GLU A 32 6.02 -14.94 -11.51
C GLU A 32 5.00 -16.06 -11.72
N ARG A 33 5.15 -17.17 -10.97
CA ARG A 33 4.29 -18.34 -11.10
C ARG A 33 2.83 -18.03 -10.81
N ARG A 34 2.56 -17.20 -9.78
CA ARG A 34 1.19 -16.82 -9.41
C ARG A 34 0.52 -15.96 -10.47
N ILE A 35 1.24 -15.00 -11.05
CA ILE A 35 0.70 -14.15 -12.13
C ILE A 35 0.49 -14.99 -13.40
N ARG A 36 1.47 -15.79 -13.80
CA ARG A 36 1.41 -16.63 -15.00
C ARG A 36 0.22 -17.60 -14.94
N GLY A 37 0.05 -18.27 -13.80
CA GLY A 37 -0.98 -19.29 -13.60
C GLY A 37 -2.41 -18.74 -13.41
N TYR A 38 -2.59 -17.43 -13.31
CA TYR A 38 -3.93 -16.85 -13.10
C TYR A 38 -4.71 -16.81 -14.41
N GLN A 39 -5.82 -17.56 -14.51
CA GLN A 39 -6.51 -17.83 -15.78
C GLN A 39 -7.47 -16.71 -16.25
N ASN A 40 -7.89 -15.80 -15.36
CA ASN A 40 -8.78 -14.72 -15.78
C ASN A 40 -8.03 -13.69 -16.64
N SER A 41 -8.43 -13.53 -17.89
CA SER A 41 -7.84 -12.60 -18.86
C SER A 41 -8.06 -11.12 -18.52
N LEU A 42 -9.10 -10.82 -17.76
CA LEU A 42 -9.40 -9.46 -17.29
C LEU A 42 -8.65 -9.10 -16.01
N ALA A 43 -7.96 -10.05 -15.38
CA ALA A 43 -7.27 -9.78 -14.12
C ALA A 43 -6.20 -8.69 -14.24
N ARG A 44 -6.13 -7.87 -13.21
CA ARG A 44 -5.09 -6.88 -12.99
C ARG A 44 -4.37 -7.22 -11.69
N PHE A 45 -3.06 -6.98 -11.64
CA PHE A 45 -2.20 -7.37 -10.52
C PHE A 45 -1.57 -6.14 -9.89
N VAL A 46 -1.90 -5.87 -8.64
CA VAL A 46 -1.26 -4.82 -7.85
C VAL A 46 -0.27 -5.47 -6.89
N ILE A 47 1.00 -5.20 -7.07
CA ILE A 47 2.08 -5.69 -6.24
C ILE A 47 2.51 -4.57 -5.32
N LEU A 48 2.24 -4.70 -4.02
CA LEU A 48 2.65 -3.75 -3.00
C LEU A 48 3.70 -4.39 -2.09
N ARG A 49 4.81 -3.70 -1.89
CA ARG A 49 5.91 -4.13 -1.04
C ARG A 49 6.50 -2.96 -0.28
N ASP A 50 6.96 -3.22 0.95
CA ASP A 50 7.79 -2.30 1.72
C ASP A 50 9.18 -2.18 1.09
N LEU A 51 9.75 -0.96 1.13
CA LEU A 51 11.14 -0.73 0.73
C LEU A 51 12.11 -1.35 1.73
N ASP A 52 11.70 -1.39 2.99
CA ASP A 52 12.55 -1.75 4.13
C ASP A 52 13.80 -0.85 4.20
N SER A 53 14.96 -1.47 4.47
CA SER A 53 16.27 -0.80 4.51
C SER A 53 16.95 -0.68 3.14
N HIS A 54 16.27 -1.00 2.04
CA HIS A 54 16.90 -0.89 0.72
C HIS A 54 17.09 0.58 0.32
N PRO A 55 18.29 1.00 -0.12
CA PRO A 55 18.59 2.41 -0.38
C PRO A 55 17.89 2.97 -1.64
N ASP A 56 17.49 2.10 -2.57
CA ASP A 56 16.94 2.52 -3.87
C ASP A 56 15.60 1.85 -4.19
N CYS A 57 14.52 2.62 -4.06
CA CYS A 57 13.17 2.16 -4.39
C CYS A 57 12.98 1.89 -5.90
N ARG A 58 13.76 2.55 -6.76
CA ARG A 58 13.69 2.33 -8.22
C ARG A 58 14.28 0.98 -8.59
N ALA A 59 15.39 0.59 -7.94
CA ALA A 59 15.99 -0.71 -8.13
C ALA A 59 15.04 -1.83 -7.70
N VAL A 60 14.42 -1.72 -6.51
CA VAL A 60 13.43 -2.69 -6.03
C VAL A 60 12.23 -2.79 -6.99
N LYS A 61 11.71 -1.66 -7.44
CA LYS A 61 10.61 -1.62 -8.41
C LYS A 61 11.01 -2.25 -9.75
N LYS A 62 12.22 -1.96 -10.26
CA LYS A 62 12.73 -2.53 -11.50
C LYS A 62 12.86 -4.05 -11.41
N ASN A 63 13.34 -4.58 -10.29
CA ASN A 63 13.41 -6.02 -10.03
C ASN A 63 12.03 -6.67 -10.11
N LEU A 64 11.04 -6.16 -9.36
CA LEU A 64 9.67 -6.69 -9.36
C LEU A 64 9.01 -6.59 -10.74
N LEU A 65 9.24 -5.51 -11.49
CA LEU A 65 8.77 -5.39 -12.87
C LEU A 65 9.44 -6.42 -13.79
N GLY A 66 10.72 -6.75 -13.57
CA GLY A 66 11.41 -7.84 -14.24
C GLY A 66 10.71 -9.18 -14.03
N ILE A 67 10.36 -9.50 -12.78
CA ILE A 67 9.61 -10.72 -12.43
C ILE A 67 8.23 -10.73 -13.09
N CYS A 68 7.51 -9.60 -13.07
CA CYS A 68 6.23 -9.47 -13.77
C CYS A 68 6.37 -9.69 -15.28
N ARG A 69 7.47 -9.25 -15.89
CA ARG A 69 7.75 -9.48 -17.32
C ARG A 69 7.92 -10.96 -17.63
N LEU A 70 8.62 -11.71 -16.77
CA LEU A 70 8.80 -13.15 -16.93
C LEU A 70 7.46 -13.92 -16.88
N SER A 71 6.45 -13.39 -16.20
CA SER A 71 5.11 -14.00 -16.20
C SER A 71 4.37 -13.90 -17.53
N GLY A 72 4.82 -13.07 -18.49
CA GLY A 72 4.16 -12.76 -19.74
C GLY A 72 2.98 -11.76 -19.63
N LYS A 73 2.70 -11.22 -18.42
CA LYS A 73 1.52 -10.37 -18.15
C LYS A 73 1.91 -8.99 -17.59
N ILE A 74 3.09 -8.47 -17.92
CA ILE A 74 3.61 -7.20 -17.40
C ILE A 74 2.65 -6.02 -17.62
N GLN A 75 1.93 -5.98 -18.74
CA GLN A 75 0.97 -4.92 -19.10
C GLN A 75 -0.21 -4.85 -18.12
N PHE A 76 -0.48 -5.91 -17.39
CA PHE A 76 -1.55 -6.01 -16.40
C PHE A 76 -1.04 -5.83 -14.95
N CYS A 77 0.24 -5.51 -14.78
CA CYS A 77 0.89 -5.42 -13.48
C CYS A 77 1.15 -3.98 -13.05
N LEU A 78 0.84 -3.67 -11.81
CA LEU A 78 1.14 -2.40 -11.15
C LEU A 78 2.03 -2.67 -9.94
N VAL A 79 3.29 -2.25 -9.99
CA VAL A 79 4.21 -2.36 -8.86
C VAL A 79 4.22 -1.06 -8.08
N ARG A 80 4.02 -1.15 -6.76
CA ARG A 80 4.08 -0.05 -5.81
C ARG A 80 4.99 -0.41 -4.63
N ILE A 81 5.79 0.57 -4.23
CA ILE A 81 6.70 0.42 -3.09
C ILE A 81 6.24 1.42 -2.03
N ALA A 82 5.96 0.95 -0.82
CA ALA A 82 5.81 1.81 0.33
C ALA A 82 7.21 2.29 0.76
N CYS A 83 7.39 3.60 0.87
CA CYS A 83 8.69 4.17 1.24
C CYS A 83 9.00 3.81 2.69
N THR A 84 10.10 3.06 2.89
CA THR A 84 10.52 2.38 4.10
C THR A 84 9.53 1.27 4.48
N GLU A 85 8.37 1.59 5.05
CA GLU A 85 7.36 0.62 5.52
C GLU A 85 5.95 1.15 5.24
N LEU A 86 4.96 0.27 5.24
CA LEU A 86 3.55 0.59 5.06
C LEU A 86 3.04 1.61 6.09
N GLU A 87 3.61 1.61 7.29
CA GLU A 87 3.29 2.52 8.38
C GLU A 87 3.52 4.00 8.04
N THR A 88 4.31 4.28 7.01
CA THR A 88 4.46 5.63 6.44
C THR A 88 3.12 6.22 5.98
N PHE A 89 2.23 5.39 5.44
CA PHE A 89 0.88 5.81 5.05
C PHE A 89 0.06 6.29 6.24
N TYR A 90 0.24 5.65 7.40
CA TYR A 90 -0.45 6.03 8.65
C TYR A 90 0.14 7.29 9.26
N LEU A 91 1.46 7.44 9.23
CA LEU A 91 2.13 8.67 9.68
C LEU A 91 1.81 9.88 8.79
N ALA A 92 1.36 9.65 7.55
CA ALA A 92 0.85 10.69 6.67
C ALA A 92 -0.56 11.18 7.06
N ASP A 93 -1.29 10.41 7.87
CA ASP A 93 -2.68 10.69 8.26
C ASP A 93 -2.91 10.33 9.74
N LEU A 94 -2.34 11.15 10.63
CA LEU A 94 -2.49 10.95 12.06
C LEU A 94 -3.92 11.16 12.56
N ALA A 95 -4.76 11.86 11.79
CA ALA A 95 -6.18 11.97 12.08
C ALA A 95 -6.87 10.60 11.91
N ALA A 96 -6.58 9.88 10.82
CA ALA A 96 -7.08 8.53 10.61
C ALA A 96 -6.60 7.55 11.70
N VAL A 97 -5.32 7.65 12.10
CA VAL A 97 -4.79 6.86 13.22
C VAL A 97 -5.53 7.19 14.52
N GLY A 98 -5.76 8.49 14.79
CA GLY A 98 -6.47 8.96 15.98
C GLY A 98 -7.90 8.44 16.04
N MET A 99 -8.61 8.42 14.93
CA MET A 99 -9.96 7.84 14.83
C MET A 99 -9.93 6.33 15.08
N ALA A 100 -9.04 5.61 14.40
CA ALA A 100 -8.95 4.16 14.50
C ALA A 100 -8.59 3.64 15.90
N LEU A 101 -7.70 4.35 16.60
CA LEU A 101 -7.20 3.95 17.92
C LEU A 101 -7.84 4.73 19.07
N GLN A 102 -8.88 5.54 18.80
CA GLN A 102 -9.60 6.38 19.78
C GLN A 102 -8.64 7.34 20.53
N MET A 103 -7.76 8.00 19.77
CA MET A 103 -6.73 8.92 20.27
C MET A 103 -6.88 10.30 19.61
N SER A 104 -7.88 11.08 20.02
CA SER A 104 -8.27 12.36 19.39
C SER A 104 -7.12 13.39 19.26
N ARG A 105 -6.16 13.36 20.18
CA ARG A 105 -5.02 14.30 20.19
C ARG A 105 -3.97 14.00 19.10
N LEU A 106 -3.96 12.81 18.48
CA LEU A 106 -2.96 12.46 17.48
C LEU A 106 -2.99 13.36 16.25
N ALA A 107 -4.16 13.81 15.83
CA ALA A 107 -4.31 14.70 14.68
C ALA A 107 -3.46 15.99 14.79
N SER A 108 -3.33 16.56 15.99
CA SER A 108 -2.53 17.77 16.23
C SER A 108 -1.04 17.59 15.97
N HIS A 109 -0.53 16.36 16.09
CA HIS A 109 0.88 16.04 15.84
C HIS A 109 1.24 16.09 14.34
N GLN A 110 0.25 16.08 13.43
CA GLN A 110 0.51 16.08 11.99
C GLN A 110 1.32 17.31 11.54
N ASN A 111 1.18 18.44 12.24
CA ASN A 111 1.91 19.68 11.92
C ASN A 111 3.36 19.70 12.41
N ASN A 112 3.78 18.74 13.23
CA ASN A 112 5.15 18.61 13.67
C ASN A 112 6.08 18.38 12.48
N ARG A 113 7.25 19.02 12.50
CA ARG A 113 8.25 18.92 11.42
C ARG A 113 8.53 17.49 10.99
N LYS A 114 8.55 16.55 11.93
CA LYS A 114 8.80 15.13 11.71
C LYS A 114 7.78 14.46 10.76
N PHE A 115 6.51 14.86 10.83
CA PHE A 115 5.42 14.23 10.07
C PHE A 115 5.04 14.99 8.78
N ARG A 116 5.80 16.03 8.41
CA ARG A 116 5.57 16.76 7.15
C ARG A 116 6.00 15.97 5.93
N SER A 117 7.01 15.11 6.07
CA SER A 117 7.53 14.25 5.01
C SER A 117 7.61 12.80 5.51
N PRO A 118 6.47 12.13 5.68
CA PRO A 118 6.41 10.78 6.28
C PRO A 118 7.21 9.74 5.49
N ASP A 119 7.29 9.87 4.16
CA ASP A 119 8.07 8.97 3.30
C ASP A 119 9.60 9.05 3.56
N ALA A 120 10.07 10.04 4.32
CA ALA A 120 11.47 10.18 4.73
C ALA A 120 11.76 9.65 6.14
N ILE A 121 10.78 9.11 6.84
CA ILE A 121 10.96 8.56 8.20
C ILE A 121 11.65 7.21 8.09
N GLY A 122 12.81 7.08 8.74
CA GLY A 122 13.66 5.87 8.63
C GLY A 122 13.09 4.63 9.32
N ASN A 123 12.23 4.78 10.34
CA ASN A 123 11.63 3.66 11.07
C ASN A 123 10.16 3.96 11.41
N PRO A 124 9.26 3.92 10.41
CA PRO A 124 7.86 4.31 10.57
C PRO A 124 7.10 3.47 11.59
N SER A 125 7.32 2.16 11.64
CA SER A 125 6.60 1.29 12.58
C SER A 125 6.99 1.57 14.04
N LYS A 126 8.27 1.82 14.30
CA LYS A 126 8.73 2.23 15.62
C LYS A 126 8.14 3.58 16.03
N GLU A 127 8.14 4.53 15.11
CA GLU A 127 7.59 5.86 15.34
C GLU A 127 6.08 5.80 15.63
N LEU A 128 5.34 5.04 14.85
CA LEU A 128 3.90 4.87 15.04
C LEU A 128 3.60 4.23 16.41
N LYS A 129 4.36 3.21 16.80
CA LYS A 129 4.24 2.62 18.14
C LYS A 129 4.49 3.63 19.24
N LEU A 130 5.53 4.45 19.10
CA LEU A 130 5.89 5.47 20.08
C LEU A 130 4.77 6.50 20.26
N ILE A 131 4.28 7.11 19.19
CA ILE A 131 3.25 8.16 19.28
C ILE A 131 1.88 7.63 19.70
N THR A 132 1.64 6.34 19.53
CA THR A 132 0.39 5.68 19.97
C THR A 132 0.49 5.04 21.35
N GLY A 133 1.62 5.22 22.08
CA GLY A 133 1.84 4.59 23.37
C GLY A 133 1.71 3.06 23.29
N ASN A 134 2.22 2.44 22.24
CA ASN A 134 2.14 1.01 21.91
C ASN A 134 0.71 0.46 21.66
N ARG A 135 -0.29 1.31 21.48
CA ARG A 135 -1.64 0.85 21.12
C ARG A 135 -1.73 0.31 19.70
N TYR A 136 -0.85 0.77 18.81
CA TYR A 136 -0.80 0.24 17.45
C TYR A 136 -0.35 -1.23 17.43
N GLN A 137 -1.22 -2.10 16.91
CA GLN A 137 -0.94 -3.51 16.64
C GLN A 137 -0.88 -3.71 15.13
N LYS A 138 0.19 -4.32 14.64
CA LYS A 138 0.51 -4.32 13.20
C LYS A 138 -0.63 -4.81 12.31
N VAL A 139 -1.27 -5.92 12.63
CA VAL A 139 -2.36 -6.49 11.82
C VAL A 139 -3.70 -5.79 12.11
N ALA A 140 -4.14 -5.81 13.36
CA ALA A 140 -5.43 -5.25 13.75
C ALA A 140 -5.46 -3.72 13.56
N GLY A 141 -4.43 -3.01 14.02
CA GLY A 141 -4.31 -1.57 13.86
C GLY A 141 -4.30 -1.14 12.39
N SER A 142 -3.56 -1.87 11.53
CA SER A 142 -3.55 -1.58 10.09
C SER A 142 -4.93 -1.74 9.45
N ARG A 143 -5.70 -2.74 9.87
CA ARG A 143 -7.07 -2.95 9.39
C ARG A 143 -7.97 -1.80 9.79
N GLU A 144 -7.93 -1.41 11.06
CA GLU A 144 -8.74 -0.30 11.57
C GLU A 144 -8.36 1.04 10.93
N ILE A 145 -7.08 1.38 10.88
CA ILE A 145 -6.61 2.63 10.26
C ILE A 145 -7.02 2.72 8.79
N GLY A 146 -6.97 1.61 8.05
CA GLY A 146 -7.37 1.56 6.64
C GLY A 146 -8.80 2.04 6.36
N LYS A 147 -9.70 1.97 7.35
CA LYS A 147 -11.08 2.46 7.25
C LYS A 147 -11.18 3.99 7.17
N TYR A 148 -10.19 4.70 7.72
CA TYR A 148 -10.22 6.15 7.91
C TYR A 148 -9.22 6.91 7.05
N LEU A 149 -8.21 6.25 6.43
CA LEU A 149 -7.21 6.91 5.59
C LEU A 149 -7.86 7.80 4.54
N GLN A 150 -7.43 9.05 4.43
CA GLN A 150 -7.88 9.98 3.40
C GLN A 150 -7.26 9.60 2.05
N LEU A 151 -8.10 9.26 1.07
CA LEU A 151 -7.66 8.74 -0.24
C LEU A 151 -6.91 9.77 -1.08
N ASP A 152 -7.12 11.04 -0.85
CA ASP A 152 -6.49 12.18 -1.51
C ASP A 152 -5.33 12.78 -0.72
N ASN A 153 -4.89 12.10 0.35
CA ASN A 153 -3.77 12.56 1.18
C ASN A 153 -2.49 12.71 0.35
N ALA A 154 -2.01 13.94 0.26
CA ALA A 154 -0.84 14.31 -0.54
C ALA A 154 0.50 14.20 0.22
N ARG A 155 0.51 13.98 1.55
CA ARG A 155 1.72 13.98 2.37
C ARG A 155 2.65 12.81 2.09
N SER A 156 2.08 11.61 1.79
CA SER A 156 2.86 10.46 1.33
C SER A 156 2.71 10.32 -0.19
N ALA A 157 3.81 10.53 -0.91
CA ALA A 157 3.84 10.31 -2.35
C ALA A 157 3.64 8.84 -2.70
N SER A 158 4.18 7.92 -1.87
CA SER A 158 4.03 6.48 -2.08
C SER A 158 2.58 6.01 -1.89
N PHE A 159 1.85 6.55 -0.91
CA PHE A 159 0.42 6.29 -0.73
C PHE A 159 -0.43 6.85 -1.89
N ARG A 160 -0.22 8.12 -2.24
CA ARG A 160 -0.91 8.74 -3.38
C ARG A 160 -0.70 7.96 -4.67
N ASN A 161 0.53 7.50 -4.93
CA ASN A 161 0.84 6.69 -6.10
C ASN A 161 0.13 5.34 -6.07
N LEU A 162 -0.04 4.73 -4.89
CA LEU A 162 -0.84 3.50 -4.76
C LEU A 162 -2.29 3.74 -5.13
N VAL A 163 -2.94 4.71 -4.49
CA VAL A 163 -4.37 5.01 -4.72
C VAL A 163 -4.64 5.40 -6.17
N THR A 164 -3.85 6.34 -6.72
CA THR A 164 -3.99 6.77 -8.12
C THR A 164 -3.77 5.62 -9.09
N GLY A 165 -2.80 4.74 -8.80
CA GLY A 165 -2.53 3.58 -9.65
C GLY A 165 -3.65 2.56 -9.64
N VAL A 166 -4.26 2.30 -8.48
CA VAL A 166 -5.42 1.39 -8.37
C VAL A 166 -6.61 1.96 -9.12
N ARG A 167 -6.95 3.24 -8.92
CA ARG A 167 -8.04 3.92 -9.65
C ARG A 167 -7.86 3.88 -11.16
N ARG A 168 -6.63 4.11 -11.63
CA ARG A 168 -6.34 4.02 -13.06
C ARG A 168 -6.58 2.62 -13.60
N MET A 169 -6.11 1.59 -12.91
CA MET A 169 -6.34 0.19 -13.34
C MET A 169 -7.82 -0.18 -13.36
N GLU A 170 -8.58 0.32 -12.41
CA GLU A 170 -10.05 0.17 -12.40
C GLU A 170 -10.68 0.81 -13.63
N THR A 171 -10.35 2.09 -13.91
CA THR A 171 -10.87 2.80 -15.07
C THR A 171 -10.52 2.06 -16.38
N GLU A 172 -9.28 1.59 -16.52
CA GLU A 172 -8.84 0.80 -17.67
C GLU A 172 -9.59 -0.52 -17.79
N LEU A 173 -9.93 -1.16 -16.67
CA LEU A 173 -10.67 -2.44 -16.66
C LEU A 173 -12.14 -2.24 -17.02
N LEU A 174 -12.79 -1.22 -16.47
CA LEU A 174 -14.20 -0.91 -16.75
C LEU A 174 -14.44 -0.38 -18.18
N ALA A 175 -13.40 0.12 -18.83
CA ALA A 175 -13.47 0.55 -20.24
C ALA A 175 -13.40 -0.60 -21.26
N ILE A 176 -13.17 -1.85 -20.81
CA ILE A 176 -13.13 -3.01 -21.71
C ILE A 176 -14.57 -3.40 -22.06
N PRO A 177 -14.96 -3.38 -23.35
CA PRO A 177 -16.28 -3.85 -23.77
C PRO A 177 -16.48 -5.31 -23.36
N VAL A 178 -17.63 -5.63 -22.79
CA VAL A 178 -18.05 -7.00 -22.45
C VAL A 178 -18.62 -7.67 -23.68
#